data_38836abe3c72cda04bc1be6220d94655
#
_entry.id   38836abe3c72cda04bc1be6220d94655
#
_cell.length_a   1.000
_cell.length_b   1.000
_cell.length_c   1.000
_cell.angle_alpha   90.00
_cell.angle_beta   90.00
_cell.angle_gamma   90.00
#
_symmetry.space_group_name_H-M   'P 1'
#
loop_
_entity.id
_entity.type
_entity.pdbx_description
1 polymer ?
#
loop_
_entity_poly.entity_id
_entity_poly.type
_entity_poly.pdbx_seq_one_letter_code
_entity_poly.pdbx_strand_id
1 'polypeptide(L)'
;MSPSPRHRCSLIGSALLATSISITPTAHADDAVVILAGDGGIVQQHCGAQPQQIRVDSSSFSTFSACFGLVKPTGWAAVNITGSYGVVNNLTVPFNVAFKLPDGAVYWQDTVAPGQVKSVDVNNAGSTIVELHVFPVGTSNGASTATLTPGTTATPNYVSLRSASPTTPGRIVRVTWAGATTTALTRNSSFLDRLDGSFLVTKGLSDPACVSLQSAAYPGMYLQATSPTSFSLSLAPKAAGATWCANPATTPVTSTRLVWAADRTKALAVTSQGKLTLGTVDSADSRWFSDHALARP
;
A
#
# COMPACT_ATOMS: atom_id res chain seq x y z
N MET A 1 -102.80 -7.10 -21.02
CA MET A 1 -101.64 -6.35 -20.56
C MET A 1 -100.73 -7.30 -19.80
N SER A 2 -99.71 -7.81 -20.45
CA SER A 2 -98.86 -8.83 -19.89
C SER A 2 -97.41 -8.30 -19.89
N PRO A 3 -96.60 -8.37 -18.84
CA PRO A 3 -95.20 -7.95 -18.85
C PRO A 3 -94.26 -9.12 -19.22
N SER A 4 -93.35 -8.83 -20.06
CA SER A 4 -92.29 -9.67 -20.63
C SER A 4 -91.20 -10.05 -19.57
N PRO A 5 -90.62 -11.24 -19.64
CA PRO A 5 -89.52 -11.64 -18.73
C PRO A 5 -88.17 -11.17 -19.23
N ARG A 6 -87.41 -10.62 -18.32
CA ARG A 6 -86.02 -10.21 -18.55
C ARG A 6 -85.03 -11.41 -18.43
N HIS A 7 -84.33 -11.75 -19.49
CA HIS A 7 -83.23 -12.70 -19.48
C HIS A 7 -82.01 -12.07 -18.78
N ARG A 8 -81.48 -12.71 -17.72
CA ARG A 8 -80.17 -12.42 -17.14
C ARG A 8 -79.10 -13.24 -17.84
N CYS A 9 -78.22 -12.56 -18.55
CA CYS A 9 -76.97 -13.14 -19.02
C CYS A 9 -75.98 -13.22 -17.86
N SER A 10 -75.58 -14.44 -17.50
CA SER A 10 -74.50 -14.69 -16.56
C SER A 10 -73.16 -14.73 -17.31
N LEU A 11 -72.32 -13.71 -17.10
CA LEU A 11 -70.95 -13.70 -17.60
C LEU A 11 -70.08 -14.47 -16.62
N ILE A 12 -69.60 -15.64 -17.04
CA ILE A 12 -68.56 -16.40 -16.33
C ILE A 12 -67.21 -15.78 -16.73
N GLY A 13 -66.64 -14.97 -15.85
CA GLY A 13 -65.31 -14.43 -15.98
C GLY A 13 -64.27 -15.48 -15.62
N SER A 14 -63.55 -16.00 -16.63
CA SER A 14 -62.35 -16.84 -16.38
C SER A 14 -61.22 -15.94 -15.93
N ALA A 15 -60.84 -16.01 -14.65
CA ALA A 15 -59.65 -15.37 -14.14
C ALA A 15 -58.40 -16.18 -14.54
N LEU A 16 -57.65 -15.67 -15.51
CA LEU A 16 -56.29 -16.14 -15.81
C LEU A 16 -55.34 -15.69 -14.70
N LEU A 17 -54.95 -16.62 -13.83
CA LEU A 17 -53.80 -16.40 -12.93
C LEU A 17 -52.51 -16.37 -13.74
N ALA A 18 -52.00 -15.18 -13.96
CA ALA A 18 -50.64 -15.00 -14.46
C ALA A 18 -49.67 -15.27 -13.30
N THR A 19 -49.09 -16.47 -13.27
CA THR A 19 -47.94 -16.79 -12.40
C THR A 19 -46.73 -16.06 -12.94
N SER A 20 -46.36 -14.92 -12.37
CA SER A 20 -45.10 -14.26 -12.62
C SER A 20 -43.96 -15.11 -12.00
N ILE A 21 -43.21 -15.82 -12.84
CA ILE A 21 -41.97 -16.46 -12.43
C ILE A 21 -40.96 -15.32 -12.20
N SER A 22 -40.76 -14.94 -10.97
CA SER A 22 -39.67 -14.07 -10.56
C SER A 22 -38.37 -14.87 -10.71
N ILE A 23 -37.67 -14.68 -11.81
CA ILE A 23 -36.28 -15.12 -11.94
C ILE A 23 -35.47 -14.15 -11.08
N THR A 24 -35.23 -14.52 -9.84
CA THR A 24 -34.21 -13.88 -9.03
C THR A 24 -32.86 -14.26 -9.68
N PRO A 25 -32.07 -13.28 -10.17
CA PRO A 25 -30.70 -13.61 -10.58
C PRO A 25 -30.00 -14.18 -9.37
N THR A 26 -29.56 -15.44 -9.48
CA THR A 26 -28.62 -16.02 -8.52
C THR A 26 -27.36 -15.17 -8.61
N ALA A 27 -27.13 -14.33 -7.61
CA ALA A 27 -25.86 -13.66 -7.44
C ALA A 27 -24.82 -14.77 -7.27
N HIS A 28 -23.98 -14.97 -8.29
CA HIS A 28 -22.80 -15.79 -8.13
C HIS A 28 -21.95 -15.11 -7.05
N ALA A 29 -21.63 -15.83 -5.99
CA ALA A 29 -20.68 -15.35 -4.99
C ALA A 29 -19.33 -15.23 -5.69
N ASP A 30 -18.79 -14.02 -5.76
CA ASP A 30 -17.42 -13.82 -6.22
C ASP A 30 -16.48 -14.57 -5.27
N ASP A 31 -15.40 -15.12 -5.82
CA ASP A 31 -14.37 -15.75 -5.01
C ASP A 31 -13.80 -14.69 -4.04
N ALA A 32 -13.80 -15.02 -2.75
CA ALA A 32 -13.32 -14.09 -1.72
C ALA A 32 -11.80 -13.94 -1.80
N VAL A 33 -11.32 -12.73 -1.97
CA VAL A 33 -9.91 -12.38 -1.85
C VAL A 33 -9.61 -11.99 -0.40
N VAL A 34 -8.64 -12.67 0.20
CA VAL A 34 -8.18 -12.27 1.54
C VAL A 34 -7.34 -11.01 1.43
N ILE A 35 -7.80 -9.93 2.05
CA ILE A 35 -7.01 -8.71 2.24
C ILE A 35 -6.13 -8.95 3.47
N LEU A 36 -4.83 -9.11 3.24
CA LEU A 36 -3.85 -9.42 4.28
C LEU A 36 -3.53 -8.20 5.15
N ALA A 37 -3.55 -7.01 4.54
CA ALA A 37 -3.33 -5.73 5.19
C ALA A 37 -3.86 -4.61 4.28
N GLY A 38 -4.15 -3.43 4.84
CA GLY A 38 -4.61 -2.28 4.08
C GLY A 38 -5.02 -1.12 5.00
N ASP A 39 -5.27 0.04 4.41
CA ASP A 39 -5.77 1.22 5.11
C ASP A 39 -7.31 1.32 5.07
N GLY A 40 -7.98 0.33 4.48
CA GLY A 40 -9.41 0.30 4.26
C GLY A 40 -9.89 1.28 3.17
N GLY A 41 -8.99 1.82 2.34
CA GLY A 41 -9.32 2.66 1.20
C GLY A 41 -9.71 1.84 -0.04
N ILE A 42 -9.15 0.63 -0.17
CA ILE A 42 -9.50 -0.36 -1.19
C ILE A 42 -10.22 -1.52 -0.52
N VAL A 43 -11.39 -1.88 -1.03
CA VAL A 43 -12.19 -2.99 -0.51
C VAL A 43 -12.63 -3.90 -1.66
N GLN A 44 -12.69 -5.20 -1.41
CA GLN A 44 -13.28 -6.12 -2.38
C GLN A 44 -14.77 -5.84 -2.53
N GLN A 45 -15.26 -5.89 -3.76
CA GLN A 45 -16.67 -5.75 -4.09
C GLN A 45 -17.04 -6.69 -5.23
N HIS A 46 -18.35 -6.90 -5.40
CA HIS A 46 -18.86 -7.67 -6.52
C HIS A 46 -18.51 -7.00 -7.86
N CYS A 47 -18.04 -7.78 -8.85
CA CYS A 47 -17.75 -7.26 -10.17
C CYS A 47 -19.02 -6.68 -10.82
N GLY A 48 -18.94 -5.44 -11.27
CA GLY A 48 -20.09 -4.70 -11.82
C GLY A 48 -20.98 -4.03 -10.76
N ALA A 49 -20.70 -4.14 -9.47
CA ALA A 49 -21.45 -3.44 -8.41
C ALA A 49 -21.40 -1.92 -8.59
N GLN A 50 -20.28 -1.41 -9.08
CA GLN A 50 -20.06 0.00 -9.43
C GLN A 50 -19.29 0.10 -10.74
N PRO A 51 -19.50 1.15 -11.54
CA PRO A 51 -18.72 1.36 -12.77
C PRO A 51 -17.24 1.62 -12.50
N GLN A 52 -16.93 2.23 -11.36
CA GLN A 52 -15.56 2.58 -10.95
C GLN A 52 -14.98 1.49 -10.05
N GLN A 53 -14.15 0.63 -10.63
CA GLN A 53 -13.51 -0.47 -9.91
C GLN A 53 -12.18 -0.87 -10.55
N ILE A 54 -11.31 -1.47 -9.75
CA ILE A 54 -10.16 -2.23 -10.22
C ILE A 54 -10.65 -3.66 -10.44
N ARG A 55 -10.41 -4.23 -11.61
CA ARG A 55 -10.65 -5.65 -11.87
C ARG A 55 -9.31 -6.36 -12.05
N VAL A 56 -9.15 -7.45 -11.36
CA VAL A 56 -8.02 -8.37 -11.49
C VAL A 56 -8.51 -9.65 -12.11
N ASP A 57 -7.95 -10.01 -13.26
CA ASP A 57 -8.26 -11.26 -13.95
C ASP A 57 -7.26 -12.34 -13.54
N SER A 58 -7.77 -13.48 -13.08
CA SER A 58 -6.96 -14.59 -12.58
C SER A 58 -7.59 -15.95 -12.90
N SER A 59 -6.74 -16.89 -13.28
CA SER A 59 -7.15 -18.29 -13.51
C SER A 59 -7.46 -19.06 -12.22
N SER A 60 -7.12 -18.49 -11.06
CA SER A 60 -7.39 -19.10 -9.76
C SER A 60 -8.82 -18.88 -9.27
N PHE A 61 -9.60 -18.04 -9.93
CA PHE A 61 -10.98 -17.77 -9.56
C PHE A 61 -11.99 -18.49 -10.46
N SER A 62 -13.09 -18.93 -9.88
CA SER A 62 -14.19 -19.57 -10.62
C SER A 62 -14.85 -18.62 -11.62
N THR A 63 -14.91 -17.31 -11.28
CA THR A 63 -15.42 -16.24 -12.14
C THR A 63 -14.35 -15.59 -13.00
N PHE A 64 -13.10 -16.06 -12.94
CA PHE A 64 -11.92 -15.53 -13.61
C PHE A 64 -11.56 -14.08 -13.27
N SER A 65 -12.25 -13.44 -12.34
CA SER A 65 -11.95 -12.07 -11.91
C SER A 65 -12.39 -11.77 -10.49
N ALA A 66 -11.66 -10.87 -9.86
CA ALA A 66 -12.04 -10.23 -8.60
C ALA A 66 -12.03 -8.71 -8.79
N CYS A 67 -12.98 -8.02 -8.14
CA CYS A 67 -13.13 -6.58 -8.27
C CYS A 67 -12.98 -5.87 -6.94
N PHE A 68 -12.40 -4.66 -6.99
CA PHE A 68 -12.13 -3.82 -5.83
C PHE A 68 -12.65 -2.41 -6.09
N GLY A 69 -13.32 -1.85 -5.08
CA GLY A 69 -13.76 -0.47 -5.08
C GLY A 69 -12.83 0.42 -4.27
N LEU A 70 -12.74 1.68 -4.67
CA LEU A 70 -12.07 2.72 -3.92
C LEU A 70 -13.11 3.46 -3.08
N VAL A 71 -13.04 3.34 -1.76
CA VAL A 71 -13.99 3.96 -0.81
C VAL A 71 -13.45 5.23 -0.15
N LYS A 72 -12.18 5.57 -0.42
CA LYS A 72 -11.52 6.83 -0.06
C LYS A 72 -10.82 7.38 -1.31
N PRO A 73 -10.41 8.66 -1.34
CA PRO A 73 -9.67 9.22 -2.48
C PRO A 73 -8.37 8.48 -2.81
N THR A 74 -7.80 7.79 -1.84
CA THR A 74 -6.59 6.95 -1.93
C THR A 74 -6.79 5.68 -1.14
N GLY A 75 -5.95 4.69 -1.37
CA GLY A 75 -6.00 3.46 -0.59
C GLY A 75 -4.97 2.44 -1.05
N TRP A 76 -4.67 1.49 -0.18
CA TRP A 76 -3.86 0.34 -0.51
C TRP A 76 -4.42 -0.92 0.14
N ALA A 77 -4.19 -2.04 -0.51
CA ALA A 77 -4.54 -3.36 -0.03
C ALA A 77 -3.45 -4.36 -0.42
N ALA A 78 -2.88 -5.03 0.59
CA ALA A 78 -2.03 -6.19 0.37
C ALA A 78 -2.93 -7.41 0.22
N VAL A 79 -2.73 -8.17 -0.85
CA VAL A 79 -3.56 -9.31 -1.25
C VAL A 79 -2.67 -10.49 -1.63
N ASN A 80 -3.28 -11.63 -1.92
CA ASN A 80 -2.59 -12.77 -2.48
C ASN A 80 -3.43 -13.37 -3.61
N ILE A 81 -3.30 -12.81 -4.82
CA ILE A 81 -4.08 -13.24 -5.99
C ILE A 81 -3.15 -13.99 -6.93
N THR A 82 -3.11 -15.32 -6.79
CA THR A 82 -2.32 -16.21 -7.65
C THR A 82 -2.94 -16.34 -9.04
N GLY A 83 -2.15 -16.77 -10.01
CA GLY A 83 -2.62 -17.00 -11.38
C GLY A 83 -3.15 -15.76 -12.10
N SER A 84 -2.73 -14.57 -11.66
CA SER A 84 -3.15 -13.30 -12.26
C SER A 84 -2.55 -13.13 -13.64
N TYR A 85 -3.39 -12.73 -14.63
CA TYR A 85 -2.97 -12.53 -16.02
C TYR A 85 -3.41 -11.18 -16.60
N GLY A 86 -4.27 -10.43 -15.91
CA GLY A 86 -4.74 -9.12 -16.35
C GLY A 86 -5.17 -8.23 -15.21
N VAL A 87 -5.05 -6.92 -15.44
CA VAL A 87 -5.54 -5.88 -14.52
C VAL A 87 -6.20 -4.78 -15.33
N VAL A 88 -7.40 -4.37 -14.93
CA VAL A 88 -8.20 -3.33 -15.58
C VAL A 88 -8.47 -2.21 -14.60
N ASN A 89 -8.18 -0.99 -15.02
CA ASN A 89 -8.49 0.22 -14.26
C ASN A 89 -9.75 0.91 -14.77
N ASN A 90 -10.86 0.70 -14.11
CA ASN A 90 -12.09 1.46 -14.34
C ASN A 90 -12.30 2.61 -13.35
N LEU A 91 -11.28 2.94 -12.52
CA LEU A 91 -11.31 4.14 -11.69
C LEU A 91 -11.11 5.39 -12.54
N THR A 92 -11.37 6.55 -11.96
CA THR A 92 -11.03 7.86 -12.53
C THR A 92 -9.61 8.32 -12.22
N VAL A 93 -8.88 7.55 -11.41
CA VAL A 93 -7.50 7.83 -10.98
C VAL A 93 -6.59 6.66 -11.34
N PRO A 94 -5.29 6.88 -11.54
CA PRO A 94 -4.33 5.81 -11.76
C PRO A 94 -4.13 4.99 -10.49
N PHE A 95 -3.81 3.72 -10.64
CA PHE A 95 -3.36 2.88 -9.52
C PHE A 95 -2.14 2.07 -9.90
N ASN A 96 -1.44 1.55 -8.90
CA ASN A 96 -0.27 0.73 -9.07
C ASN A 96 -0.54 -0.68 -8.56
N VAL A 97 0.13 -1.64 -9.17
CA VAL A 97 0.02 -3.04 -8.83
C VAL A 97 1.41 -3.63 -8.61
N ALA A 98 1.58 -4.37 -7.51
CA ALA A 98 2.80 -5.12 -7.24
C ALA A 98 2.58 -6.61 -7.46
N PHE A 99 3.62 -7.26 -7.99
CA PHE A 99 3.64 -8.69 -8.29
C PHE A 99 4.74 -9.38 -7.48
N LYS A 100 4.45 -10.61 -7.08
CA LYS A 100 5.45 -11.54 -6.59
C LYS A 100 5.74 -12.57 -7.66
N LEU A 101 7.00 -12.68 -8.02
CA LEU A 101 7.50 -13.67 -8.97
C LEU A 101 7.62 -15.05 -8.32
N PRO A 102 7.76 -16.13 -9.11
CA PRO A 102 7.95 -17.49 -8.58
C PRO A 102 9.20 -17.61 -7.68
N ASP A 103 10.25 -16.83 -7.91
CA ASP A 103 11.45 -16.75 -7.07
C ASP A 103 11.25 -16.01 -5.75
N GLY A 104 10.05 -15.43 -5.54
CA GLY A 104 9.70 -14.67 -4.37
C GLY A 104 10.05 -13.17 -4.44
N ALA A 105 10.71 -12.72 -5.51
CA ALA A 105 10.97 -11.29 -5.70
C ALA A 105 9.65 -10.53 -5.93
N VAL A 106 9.53 -9.36 -5.31
CA VAL A 106 8.40 -8.44 -5.53
C VAL A 106 8.86 -7.29 -6.39
N TYR A 107 8.11 -6.96 -7.42
CA TYR A 107 8.36 -5.80 -8.26
C TYR A 107 7.06 -5.04 -8.53
N TRP A 108 7.19 -3.74 -8.74
CA TRP A 108 6.10 -2.89 -9.15
C TRP A 108 6.01 -2.87 -10.68
N GLN A 109 4.81 -3.13 -11.18
CA GLN A 109 4.53 -2.83 -12.57
C GLN A 109 4.26 -1.34 -12.73
N ASP A 110 4.37 -0.84 -13.98
CA ASP A 110 3.97 0.52 -14.27
C ASP A 110 2.55 0.85 -13.81
N THR A 111 2.32 2.11 -13.53
CA THR A 111 1.00 2.65 -13.20
C THR A 111 -0.02 2.28 -14.27
N VAL A 112 -1.18 1.76 -13.84
CA VAL A 112 -2.32 1.48 -14.70
C VAL A 112 -3.19 2.74 -14.75
N ALA A 113 -3.17 3.45 -15.86
CA ALA A 113 -3.96 4.68 -16.01
C ALA A 113 -5.47 4.39 -16.11
N PRO A 114 -6.35 5.37 -15.84
CA PRO A 114 -7.79 5.22 -16.02
C PRO A 114 -8.14 4.69 -17.42
N GLY A 115 -9.03 3.71 -17.47
CA GLY A 115 -9.45 3.05 -18.72
C GLY A 115 -8.44 2.10 -19.34
N GLN A 116 -7.26 1.92 -18.73
CA GLN A 116 -6.25 0.98 -19.24
C GLN A 116 -6.50 -0.45 -18.78
N VAL A 117 -6.13 -1.38 -19.67
CA VAL A 117 -5.95 -2.80 -19.38
C VAL A 117 -4.48 -3.11 -19.51
N LYS A 118 -3.89 -3.74 -18.48
CA LYS A 118 -2.53 -4.24 -18.54
C LYS A 118 -2.53 -5.76 -18.41
N SER A 119 -1.85 -6.43 -19.34
CA SER A 119 -1.55 -7.84 -19.20
C SER A 119 -0.46 -8.00 -18.14
N VAL A 120 -0.69 -8.89 -17.21
CA VAL A 120 0.36 -9.42 -16.34
C VAL A 120 1.18 -10.39 -17.18
N ASP A 121 2.50 -10.36 -17.02
CA ASP A 121 3.37 -11.24 -17.80
C ASP A 121 3.01 -12.73 -17.58
N VAL A 122 2.26 -13.26 -18.53
CA VAL A 122 1.81 -14.66 -18.52
C VAL A 122 2.94 -15.68 -18.77
N ASN A 123 4.11 -15.24 -19.20
CA ASN A 123 5.27 -16.12 -19.36
C ASN A 123 5.84 -16.55 -18.00
N ASN A 124 5.52 -15.85 -16.94
CA ASN A 124 5.79 -16.24 -15.58
C ASN A 124 4.55 -16.94 -14.98
N ALA A 125 4.28 -18.17 -15.42
CA ALA A 125 3.26 -19.02 -14.82
C ALA A 125 3.46 -19.06 -13.30
N GLY A 126 2.58 -18.40 -12.55
CA GLY A 126 2.69 -18.26 -11.10
C GLY A 126 2.85 -16.84 -10.58
N SER A 127 2.78 -15.82 -11.44
CA SER A 127 2.71 -14.44 -10.98
C SER A 127 1.53 -14.22 -10.04
N THR A 128 1.81 -13.62 -8.91
CA THR A 128 0.83 -13.35 -7.86
C THR A 128 0.74 -11.85 -7.65
N ILE A 129 -0.45 -11.27 -7.75
CA ILE A 129 -0.65 -9.89 -7.32
C ILE A 129 -0.63 -9.86 -5.79
N VAL A 130 0.27 -9.06 -5.24
CA VAL A 130 0.46 -8.94 -3.79
C VAL A 130 0.04 -7.59 -3.25
N GLU A 131 -0.14 -6.56 -4.10
CA GLU A 131 -0.63 -5.26 -3.66
C GLU A 131 -1.33 -4.50 -4.78
N LEU A 132 -2.39 -3.80 -4.40
CA LEU A 132 -3.08 -2.76 -5.17
C LEU A 132 -2.93 -1.45 -4.42
N HIS A 133 -2.56 -0.35 -5.09
CA HIS A 133 -2.31 0.93 -4.42
C HIS A 133 -2.72 2.13 -5.28
N VAL A 134 -3.62 2.95 -4.75
CA VAL A 134 -4.00 4.26 -5.30
C VAL A 134 -3.31 5.34 -4.47
N PHE A 135 -2.37 6.04 -5.06
CA PHE A 135 -1.58 7.08 -4.40
C PHE A 135 -2.24 8.45 -4.51
N PRO A 136 -2.07 9.32 -3.51
CA PRO A 136 -2.44 10.71 -3.66
C PRO A 136 -1.53 11.39 -4.70
N VAL A 137 -2.07 12.38 -5.37
CA VAL A 137 -1.27 13.28 -6.21
C VAL A 137 -0.39 14.10 -5.28
N GLY A 138 0.86 13.69 -5.12
CA GLY A 138 1.79 14.31 -4.20
C GLY A 138 2.73 15.31 -4.87
N THR A 139 3.35 16.16 -4.06
CA THR A 139 4.41 17.07 -4.46
C THR A 139 5.78 16.48 -4.15
N SER A 140 6.74 16.58 -5.07
CA SER A 140 8.13 16.21 -4.80
C SER A 140 8.90 17.40 -4.24
N ASN A 141 9.64 17.15 -3.17
CA ASN A 141 10.55 18.14 -2.58
C ASN A 141 12.01 17.79 -2.92
N GLY A 142 12.86 18.80 -2.90
CA GLY A 142 14.29 18.58 -3.05
C GLY A 142 14.98 18.12 -1.79
N ALA A 143 16.14 17.48 -1.97
CA ALA A 143 17.01 17.18 -0.86
C ALA A 143 17.45 18.49 -0.18
N SER A 144 17.00 18.70 1.04
CA SER A 144 17.45 19.73 1.97
C SER A 144 17.31 19.16 3.37
N THR A 145 18.17 19.58 4.27
CA THR A 145 18.21 19.07 5.65
C THR A 145 16.87 19.31 6.34
N ALA A 146 16.32 18.27 6.92
CA ALA A 146 15.10 18.30 7.73
C ALA A 146 15.43 17.81 9.15
N THR A 147 14.66 18.23 10.12
CA THR A 147 14.78 17.74 11.50
C THR A 147 14.00 16.46 11.70
N LEU A 148 14.51 15.55 12.54
CA LEU A 148 13.78 14.35 12.97
C LEU A 148 12.92 14.67 14.20
N THR A 149 11.98 15.61 14.03
CA THR A 149 10.99 15.99 15.05
C THR A 149 9.59 15.78 14.50
N PRO A 150 8.66 15.27 15.31
CA PRO A 150 7.28 15.13 14.87
C PRO A 150 6.69 16.50 14.44
N GLY A 151 6.03 16.52 13.29
CA GLY A 151 5.22 17.65 12.88
C GLY A 151 3.88 17.71 13.61
N THR A 152 3.05 18.68 13.24
CA THR A 152 1.64 18.76 13.66
C THR A 152 0.73 18.13 12.59
N THR A 153 -0.55 17.95 12.91
CA THR A 153 -1.54 17.53 11.90
C THR A 153 -1.65 18.52 10.74
N ALA A 154 -1.53 19.82 11.03
CA ALA A 154 -1.59 20.86 10.00
C ALA A 154 -0.28 20.98 9.20
N THR A 155 0.86 20.65 9.83
CA THR A 155 2.18 20.73 9.21
C THR A 155 2.95 19.42 9.45
N PRO A 156 2.56 18.33 8.78
CA PRO A 156 3.23 17.05 8.96
C PRO A 156 4.67 17.12 8.46
N ASN A 157 5.58 16.52 9.22
CA ASN A 157 7.01 16.48 8.87
C ASN A 157 7.34 15.16 8.16
N TYR A 158 7.55 15.23 6.85
CA TYR A 158 8.00 14.11 6.04
C TYR A 158 9.49 14.22 5.74
N VAL A 159 10.20 13.12 5.94
CA VAL A 159 11.66 13.04 5.74
C VAL A 159 12.05 11.86 4.86
N SER A 160 13.21 11.94 4.26
CA SER A 160 13.94 10.80 3.69
C SER A 160 15.25 10.61 4.45
N LEU A 161 15.67 9.37 4.66
CA LEU A 161 16.92 9.04 5.32
C LEU A 161 17.97 8.69 4.26
N ARG A 162 18.98 9.54 4.14
CA ARG A 162 20.07 9.36 3.20
C ARG A 162 21.33 8.90 3.94
N SER A 163 21.93 7.81 3.48
CA SER A 163 23.12 7.24 4.07
C SER A 163 24.29 8.23 4.04
N ALA A 164 24.88 8.45 5.20
CA ALA A 164 26.16 9.14 5.38
C ALA A 164 27.33 8.14 5.58
N SER A 165 27.05 6.84 5.42
CA SER A 165 28.07 5.80 5.46
C SER A 165 29.10 5.99 4.36
N PRO A 166 30.40 5.85 4.65
CA PRO A 166 31.45 5.93 3.63
C PRO A 166 31.39 4.78 2.63
N THR A 167 30.76 3.66 2.98
CA THR A 167 30.68 2.48 2.11
C THR A 167 29.50 2.53 1.14
N THR A 168 28.44 3.26 1.49
CA THR A 168 27.21 3.38 0.70
C THR A 168 26.68 4.82 0.69
N PRO A 169 27.50 5.81 0.31
CA PRO A 169 27.13 7.22 0.43
C PRO A 169 25.93 7.56 -0.46
N GLY A 170 25.02 8.38 0.07
CA GLY A 170 23.93 8.96 -0.69
C GLY A 170 22.75 8.03 -0.99
N ARG A 171 22.82 6.75 -0.62
CA ARG A 171 21.67 5.83 -0.78
C ARG A 171 20.56 6.20 0.21
N ILE A 172 19.31 6.08 -0.23
CA ILE A 172 18.11 6.39 0.53
C ILE A 172 17.53 5.10 1.12
N VAL A 173 17.10 5.14 2.37
CA VAL A 173 16.28 4.07 2.96
C VAL A 173 14.99 3.97 2.18
N ARG A 174 14.74 2.82 1.60
CA ARG A 174 13.52 2.49 0.87
C ARG A 174 12.81 1.33 1.54
N VAL A 175 11.53 1.47 1.79
CA VAL A 175 10.71 0.45 2.46
C VAL A 175 9.47 0.18 1.65
N THR A 176 9.29 -1.08 1.29
CA THR A 176 8.11 -1.59 0.59
C THR A 176 7.43 -2.65 1.44
N TRP A 177 6.27 -3.09 1.02
CA TRP A 177 5.61 -4.25 1.62
C TRP A 177 6.53 -5.49 1.68
N ALA A 178 7.41 -5.64 0.70
CA ALA A 178 8.32 -6.79 0.61
C ALA A 178 9.55 -6.71 1.54
N GLY A 179 9.80 -5.55 2.14
CA GLY A 179 10.93 -5.37 3.03
C GLY A 179 11.59 -4.00 2.93
N ALA A 180 12.71 -3.85 3.60
CA ALA A 180 13.45 -2.61 3.72
C ALA A 180 14.90 -2.77 3.23
N THR A 181 15.37 -1.79 2.47
CA THR A 181 16.73 -1.74 1.90
C THR A 181 17.17 -0.30 1.74
N THR A 182 18.35 -0.08 1.14
CA THR A 182 18.75 1.23 0.63
C THR A 182 18.92 1.19 -0.88
N THR A 183 18.56 2.27 -1.55
CA THR A 183 18.69 2.38 -3.01
C THR A 183 19.06 3.80 -3.43
N ALA A 184 19.57 3.96 -4.64
CA ALA A 184 19.80 5.27 -5.22
C ALA A 184 18.45 5.83 -5.69
N LEU A 185 17.91 6.80 -4.96
CA LEU A 185 16.72 7.54 -5.34
C LEU A 185 17.06 9.00 -5.57
N THR A 186 16.44 9.58 -6.59
CA THR A 186 16.58 10.99 -6.95
C THR A 186 15.19 11.61 -7.15
N ARG A 187 15.15 12.92 -7.40
CA ARG A 187 13.92 13.62 -7.79
C ARG A 187 13.30 13.08 -9.08
N ASN A 188 14.13 12.47 -9.94
CA ASN A 188 13.70 11.92 -11.22
C ASN A 188 13.26 10.45 -11.12
N SER A 189 13.41 9.82 -9.96
CA SER A 189 12.83 8.50 -9.69
C SER A 189 11.31 8.56 -9.77
N SER A 190 10.67 7.44 -10.02
CA SER A 190 9.19 7.38 -10.05
C SER A 190 8.60 7.96 -8.76
N PHE A 191 7.38 8.48 -8.83
CA PHE A 191 6.71 9.02 -7.64
C PHE A 191 6.58 7.96 -6.53
N LEU A 192 6.33 6.73 -6.91
CA LEU A 192 6.25 5.58 -6.00
C LEU A 192 7.57 5.30 -5.30
N ASP A 193 8.65 5.17 -6.05
CA ASP A 193 9.97 4.95 -5.46
C ASP A 193 10.33 6.05 -4.46
N ARG A 194 9.94 7.28 -4.77
CA ARG A 194 10.16 8.43 -3.87
C ARG A 194 9.28 8.36 -2.61
N LEU A 195 8.02 7.90 -2.71
CA LEU A 195 7.16 7.67 -1.55
C LEU A 195 7.70 6.54 -0.68
N ASP A 196 8.15 5.43 -1.27
CA ASP A 196 8.78 4.31 -0.55
C ASP A 196 10.02 4.77 0.25
N GLY A 197 10.71 5.82 -0.22
CA GLY A 197 11.86 6.44 0.44
C GLY A 197 11.51 7.60 1.37
N SER A 198 10.22 7.80 1.68
CA SER A 198 9.73 8.93 2.48
C SER A 198 8.97 8.45 3.71
N PHE A 199 9.15 9.17 4.83
CA PHE A 199 8.56 8.80 6.12
C PHE A 199 7.95 10.01 6.79
N LEU A 200 6.76 9.85 7.35
CA LEU A 200 6.19 10.77 8.31
C LEU A 200 6.85 10.55 9.67
N VAL A 201 7.43 11.59 10.24
CA VAL A 201 8.00 11.55 11.58
C VAL A 201 6.89 11.70 12.60
N THR A 202 6.71 10.69 13.45
CA THR A 202 5.73 10.70 14.54
C THR A 202 6.45 10.60 15.89
N LYS A 203 5.73 10.86 16.99
CA LYS A 203 6.25 10.57 18.34
C LYS A 203 6.57 9.08 18.44
N GLY A 204 7.65 8.77 19.15
CA GLY A 204 8.06 7.39 19.35
C GLY A 204 6.98 6.57 20.07
N LEU A 205 6.70 5.38 19.55
CA LEU A 205 5.62 4.52 20.04
C LEU A 205 5.88 3.97 21.45
N SER A 206 7.16 3.80 21.85
CA SER A 206 7.54 3.34 23.19
C SER A 206 8.14 4.43 24.06
N ASP A 207 8.65 5.51 23.46
CA ASP A 207 9.31 6.62 24.13
C ASP A 207 8.99 7.93 23.40
N PRO A 208 8.14 8.81 23.95
CA PRO A 208 7.72 10.05 23.27
C PRO A 208 8.86 11.06 23.08
N ALA A 209 10.02 10.89 23.75
CA ALA A 209 11.22 11.70 23.51
C ALA A 209 11.98 11.26 22.25
N CYS A 210 11.65 10.11 21.69
CA CYS A 210 12.19 9.57 20.46
C CYS A 210 11.17 9.71 19.33
N VAL A 211 11.45 9.13 18.17
CA VAL A 211 10.56 9.18 16.99
C VAL A 211 10.21 7.78 16.50
N SER A 212 9.11 7.68 15.79
CA SER A 212 8.78 6.54 14.94
C SER A 212 8.62 7.03 13.49
N LEU A 213 8.96 6.16 12.54
CA LEU A 213 8.96 6.48 11.13
C LEU A 213 7.82 5.74 10.45
N GLN A 214 6.74 6.47 10.17
CA GLN A 214 5.59 5.94 9.43
C GLN A 214 5.85 6.08 7.93
N SER A 215 5.64 5.03 7.16
CA SER A 215 5.80 5.09 5.72
C SER A 215 4.84 6.09 5.08
N ALA A 216 5.34 6.92 4.17
CA ALA A 216 4.50 7.82 3.38
C ALA A 216 3.70 7.05 2.32
N ALA A 217 4.26 5.95 1.79
CA ALA A 217 3.60 5.07 0.82
C ALA A 217 2.50 4.20 1.47
N TYR A 218 2.67 3.81 2.74
CA TYR A 218 1.78 2.89 3.46
C TYR A 218 1.31 3.53 4.78
N PRO A 219 0.31 4.42 4.74
CA PRO A 219 -0.18 5.11 5.93
C PRO A 219 -0.59 4.13 7.04
N GLY A 220 -0.18 4.43 8.27
CA GLY A 220 -0.42 3.55 9.43
C GLY A 220 0.65 2.49 9.63
N MET A 221 1.54 2.25 8.67
CA MET A 221 2.63 1.28 8.82
C MET A 221 3.94 1.94 9.22
N TYR A 222 4.63 1.33 10.16
CA TYR A 222 5.88 1.85 10.74
C TYR A 222 7.07 0.97 10.38
N LEU A 223 8.20 1.61 10.10
CA LEU A 223 9.49 0.93 9.99
C LEU A 223 9.87 0.37 11.35
N GLN A 224 9.99 -0.95 11.44
CA GLN A 224 10.47 -1.64 12.64
C GLN A 224 11.65 -2.57 12.35
N ALA A 225 12.52 -2.74 13.33
CA ALA A 225 13.47 -3.82 13.40
C ALA A 225 12.88 -4.95 14.26
N THR A 226 12.86 -6.17 13.76
CA THR A 226 12.42 -7.37 14.48
C THR A 226 13.60 -8.22 14.93
N SER A 227 14.76 -8.04 14.30
CA SER A 227 16.05 -8.60 14.65
C SER A 227 17.17 -7.69 14.12
N PRO A 228 18.44 -7.96 14.40
CA PRO A 228 19.55 -7.15 13.89
C PRO A 228 19.60 -6.99 12.37
N THR A 229 19.06 -7.94 11.62
CA THR A 229 19.12 -7.94 10.14
C THR A 229 17.73 -7.97 9.47
N SER A 230 16.66 -7.95 10.28
CA SER A 230 15.30 -8.02 9.76
C SER A 230 14.54 -6.72 10.03
N PHE A 231 14.15 -6.06 8.94
CA PHE A 231 13.38 -4.82 8.94
C PHE A 231 12.13 -4.99 8.09
N SER A 232 11.02 -4.46 8.55
CA SER A 232 9.73 -4.53 7.85
C SER A 232 8.87 -3.31 8.14
N LEU A 233 7.80 -3.16 7.36
CA LEU A 233 6.66 -2.33 7.73
C LEU A 233 5.68 -3.15 8.57
N SER A 234 5.05 -2.52 9.54
CA SER A 234 4.02 -3.14 10.37
C SER A 234 2.90 -2.17 10.73
N LEU A 235 1.64 -2.63 10.61
CA LEU A 235 0.45 -1.92 11.10
C LEU A 235 0.32 -1.98 12.63
N ALA A 236 0.84 -3.06 13.23
CA ALA A 236 0.85 -3.28 14.67
C ALA A 236 2.29 -3.54 15.14
N PRO A 237 3.17 -2.54 15.06
CA PRO A 237 4.57 -2.74 15.38
C PRO A 237 4.78 -3.00 16.90
N LYS A 238 5.79 -3.79 17.20
CA LYS A 238 6.33 -3.81 18.57
C LYS A 238 6.86 -2.40 18.86
N ALA A 239 6.28 -1.70 19.83
CA ALA A 239 6.54 -0.28 20.05
C ALA A 239 8.04 0.05 20.17
N ALA A 240 8.81 -0.70 20.96
CA ALA A 240 10.25 -0.51 21.08
C ALA A 240 11.00 -0.83 19.78
N GLY A 241 10.53 -1.80 18.99
CA GLY A 241 11.12 -2.18 17.70
C GLY A 241 10.97 -1.11 16.62
N ALA A 242 9.93 -0.26 16.72
CA ALA A 242 9.64 0.81 15.79
C ALA A 242 9.94 2.21 16.34
N THR A 243 10.65 2.31 17.47
CA THR A 243 11.05 3.58 18.08
C THR A 243 12.55 3.80 17.93
N TRP A 244 12.89 5.00 17.48
CA TRP A 244 14.25 5.42 17.13
C TRP A 244 14.58 6.73 17.83
N CYS A 245 15.67 6.79 18.55
CA CYS A 245 16.11 8.00 19.22
C CYS A 245 17.18 8.69 18.40
N ALA A 246 16.87 9.88 17.95
CA ALA A 246 17.73 10.68 17.09
C ALA A 246 18.87 11.30 17.92
N ASN A 247 20.07 10.84 17.72
CA ASN A 247 21.28 11.37 18.36
C ASN A 247 22.15 12.04 17.28
N PRO A 248 22.44 13.35 17.39
CA PRO A 248 23.35 14.03 16.48
C PRO A 248 24.69 13.33 16.41
N ALA A 249 25.24 13.20 15.20
CA ALA A 249 26.61 12.74 14.98
C ALA A 249 27.53 13.93 14.74
N THR A 250 28.78 13.84 15.19
CA THR A 250 29.75 14.92 15.01
C THR A 250 30.39 14.93 13.62
N THR A 251 30.41 13.78 12.96
CA THR A 251 31.01 13.60 11.63
C THR A 251 30.22 12.58 10.80
N PRO A 252 29.76 12.91 9.58
CA PRO A 252 29.73 14.28 9.02
C PRO A 252 28.79 15.18 9.82
N VAL A 253 29.05 16.47 9.81
CA VAL A 253 28.19 17.48 10.43
C VAL A 253 26.78 17.37 9.84
N THR A 254 25.75 17.58 10.67
CA THR A 254 24.31 17.43 10.34
C THR A 254 23.82 16.00 10.15
N SER A 255 24.69 15.00 10.26
CA SER A 255 24.22 13.62 10.29
C SER A 255 23.70 13.23 11.67
N THR A 256 22.84 12.20 11.70
CA THR A 256 22.15 11.72 12.91
C THR A 256 22.29 10.20 12.98
N ARG A 257 22.38 9.67 14.18
CA ARG A 257 22.20 8.24 14.47
C ARG A 257 20.77 8.00 14.92
N LEU A 258 20.14 6.98 14.40
CA LEU A 258 18.84 6.51 14.84
C LEU A 258 19.05 5.33 15.77
N VAL A 259 19.20 5.63 17.06
CA VAL A 259 19.45 4.64 18.12
C VAL A 259 18.18 3.86 18.37
N TRP A 260 18.28 2.54 18.37
CA TRP A 260 17.14 1.65 18.53
C TRP A 260 16.64 1.64 19.99
N ALA A 261 15.35 1.88 20.22
CA ALA A 261 14.80 1.99 21.57
C ALA A 261 14.82 0.67 22.34
N ALA A 262 14.75 -0.47 21.63
CA ALA A 262 14.79 -1.78 22.27
C ALA A 262 16.18 -2.19 22.76
N ASP A 263 17.24 -1.64 22.16
CA ASP A 263 18.63 -1.81 22.59
C ASP A 263 19.44 -0.55 22.25
N ARG A 264 19.73 0.26 23.26
CA ARG A 264 20.41 1.56 23.12
C ARG A 264 21.87 1.46 22.69
N THR A 265 22.45 0.26 22.62
CA THR A 265 23.79 0.02 22.07
C THR A 265 23.79 -0.13 20.54
N LYS A 266 22.60 -0.23 19.96
CA LYS A 266 22.37 -0.45 18.54
C LYS A 266 21.72 0.77 17.88
N ALA A 267 22.06 0.97 16.61
CA ALA A 267 21.45 1.99 15.75
C ALA A 267 21.15 1.43 14.37
N LEU A 268 20.21 2.07 13.68
CA LEU A 268 19.96 1.81 12.27
C LEU A 268 21.25 2.03 11.49
N ALA A 269 21.69 1.04 10.74
CA ALA A 269 22.91 1.06 9.97
C ALA A 269 22.69 0.41 8.59
N VAL A 270 23.69 0.55 7.72
CA VAL A 270 23.68 -0.04 6.39
C VAL A 270 24.92 -0.91 6.19
N THR A 271 24.75 -2.05 5.55
CA THR A 271 25.87 -2.92 5.14
C THR A 271 26.52 -2.40 3.85
N SER A 272 27.70 -2.91 3.50
CA SER A 272 28.36 -2.60 2.22
C SER A 272 27.54 -2.99 0.98
N GLN A 273 26.61 -3.94 1.12
CA GLN A 273 25.67 -4.33 0.06
C GLN A 273 24.39 -3.45 0.03
N GLY A 274 24.29 -2.44 0.90
CA GLY A 274 23.14 -1.55 0.97
C GLY A 274 21.93 -2.14 1.73
N LYS A 275 22.09 -3.24 2.44
CA LYS A 275 21.02 -3.81 3.30
C LYS A 275 20.97 -3.08 4.63
N LEU A 276 19.77 -2.89 5.17
CA LEU A 276 19.61 -2.37 6.52
C LEU A 276 20.05 -3.40 7.56
N THR A 277 20.66 -2.91 8.63
CA THR A 277 21.09 -3.71 9.78
C THR A 277 21.05 -2.86 11.06
N LEU A 278 21.11 -3.50 12.22
CA LEU A 278 21.41 -2.83 13.48
C LEU A 278 22.93 -2.94 13.72
N GLY A 279 23.63 -1.85 13.53
CA GLY A 279 25.04 -1.70 13.84
C GLY A 279 25.25 -1.18 15.27
N THR A 280 26.52 -1.08 15.71
CA THR A 280 26.85 -0.35 16.92
C THR A 280 26.60 1.14 16.74
N VAL A 281 26.22 1.84 17.81
CA VAL A 281 25.88 3.27 17.75
C VAL A 281 27.01 4.11 17.18
N ASP A 282 28.27 3.75 17.46
CA ASP A 282 29.45 4.52 17.01
C ASP A 282 29.95 4.16 15.61
N SER A 283 29.34 3.17 14.96
CA SER A 283 29.69 2.79 13.58
C SER A 283 29.54 3.97 12.62
N ALA A 284 30.49 4.09 11.68
CA ALA A 284 30.37 5.04 10.57
C ALA A 284 29.17 4.74 9.68
N ASP A 285 28.74 3.47 9.62
CA ASP A 285 27.63 2.99 8.80
C ASP A 285 26.25 3.21 9.45
N SER A 286 26.19 3.72 10.71
CA SER A 286 24.96 4.07 11.43
C SER A 286 24.58 5.56 11.31
N ARG A 287 25.17 6.29 10.37
CA ARG A 287 24.97 7.74 10.20
C ARG A 287 24.08 8.03 9.03
N TRP A 288 23.12 8.92 9.25
CA TRP A 288 22.10 9.28 8.26
C TRP A 288 21.95 10.79 8.18
N PHE A 289 21.81 11.31 6.97
CA PHE A 289 21.25 12.63 6.78
C PHE A 289 19.74 12.50 6.76
N SER A 290 19.08 13.39 7.48
CA SER A 290 17.64 13.59 7.40
C SER A 290 17.38 14.72 6.42
N ASP A 291 16.90 14.37 5.25
CA ASP A 291 16.54 15.32 4.20
C ASP A 291 15.01 15.51 4.18
N HIS A 292 14.51 16.61 3.64
CA HIS A 292 13.09 16.71 3.31
C HIS A 292 12.70 15.56 2.37
N ALA A 293 11.53 14.99 2.61
CA ALA A 293 11.07 13.82 1.86
C ALA A 293 11.13 14.04 0.35
N LEU A 294 11.53 13.02 -0.38
CA LEU A 294 11.57 13.01 -1.85
C LEU A 294 10.17 13.12 -2.45
N ALA A 295 9.17 12.59 -1.76
CA ALA A 295 7.76 12.77 -2.06
C ALA A 295 6.93 12.73 -0.77
N ARG A 296 5.72 13.28 -0.83
CA ARG A 296 4.73 13.21 0.25
C ARG A 296 3.34 13.01 -0.35
N PRO A 297 2.42 12.34 0.40
CA PRO A 297 1.02 12.22 -0.01
C PRO A 297 0.33 13.56 -0.23
#